data_ea4c9102584e84a53f8e78fb5fd1bc83
#
_entry.id   ea4c9102584e84a53f8e78fb5fd1bc83
#
_cell.length_a   1.000
_cell.length_b   1.000
_cell.length_c   1.000
_cell.angle_alpha   90.00
_cell.angle_beta   90.00
_cell.angle_gamma   90.00
#
_symmetry.space_group_name_H-M   'P 1'
#
loop_
_entity.id
_entity.type
_entity.pdbx_description
1 polymer ?
#
loop_
_entity_poly.entity_id
_entity_poly.type
_entity_poly.pdbx_seq_one_letter_code
_entity_poly.pdbx_strand_id
1 'polypeptide(L)'
;MKYEEWKRNLRIENEFRKAIEYIADLFLKICRSSTNQFDYMRRMENFQNTEGYNNYITSIVRNMVTPLSVSNYSTWRKAARTATKSRLVYNSLLREIQDGIQQDIERQIEENARLIRTLPTDTANKVVNDISRLAFEGMRSSEIAKEISKYTDKHA
;
A
#
# COMPACT_ATOMS: atom_id res chain seq x y z
N MET A 1 26.68 -0.96 1.92
CA MET A 1 25.48 -1.51 1.30
C MET A 1 24.20 -1.26 2.09
N LYS A 2 24.20 -1.52 3.38
CA LYS A 2 23.03 -1.26 4.25
C LYS A 2 22.61 0.22 4.29
N TYR A 3 23.54 1.17 4.19
CA TYR A 3 23.24 2.60 4.26
C TYR A 3 22.54 3.16 3.02
N GLU A 4 22.90 2.68 1.82
CA GLU A 4 22.27 3.12 0.57
C GLU A 4 20.86 2.57 0.45
N GLU A 5 20.63 1.32 0.90
CA GLU A 5 19.32 0.70 0.97
C GLU A 5 18.40 1.47 1.93
N TRP A 6 18.91 1.90 3.09
CA TRP A 6 18.17 2.70 4.05
C TRP A 6 17.72 4.04 3.49
N LYS A 7 18.59 4.76 2.78
CA LYS A 7 18.24 6.05 2.19
C LYS A 7 17.20 5.92 1.09
N ARG A 8 17.27 4.88 0.28
CA ARG A 8 16.27 4.58 -0.76
C ARG A 8 14.93 4.20 -0.16
N ASN A 9 14.93 3.40 0.92
CA ASN A 9 13.74 3.00 1.64
C ASN A 9 13.00 4.20 2.22
N LEU A 10 13.69 5.18 2.80
CA LEU A 10 13.08 6.38 3.35
C LEU A 10 12.34 7.19 2.28
N ARG A 11 12.89 7.33 1.08
CA ARG A 11 12.24 8.02 -0.02
C ARG A 11 10.96 7.28 -0.45
N ILE A 12 11.06 5.96 -0.60
CA ILE A 12 9.93 5.12 -0.98
C ILE A 12 8.85 5.16 0.09
N GLU A 13 9.23 5.07 1.37
CA GLU A 13 8.31 5.19 2.49
C GLU A 13 7.58 6.53 2.51
N ASN A 14 8.28 7.63 2.23
CA ASN A 14 7.68 8.96 2.17
C ASN A 14 6.67 9.09 1.03
N GLU A 15 6.98 8.55 -0.14
CA GLU A 15 6.05 8.53 -1.28
C GLU A 15 4.82 7.69 -0.98
N PHE A 16 5.02 6.53 -0.38
CA PHE A 16 3.94 5.64 0.05
C PHE A 16 3.06 6.31 1.10
N ARG A 17 3.67 6.98 2.09
CA ARG A 17 2.94 7.73 3.13
C ARG A 17 2.05 8.80 2.53
N LYS A 18 2.54 9.58 1.57
CA LYS A 18 1.75 10.60 0.87
C LYS A 18 0.54 10.00 0.16
N ALA A 19 0.73 8.84 -0.47
CA ALA A 19 -0.35 8.14 -1.13
C ALA A 19 -1.42 7.67 -0.13
N ILE A 20 -1.01 7.15 1.02
CA ILE A 20 -1.92 6.73 2.09
C ILE A 20 -2.64 7.94 2.70
N GLU A 21 -1.96 9.06 2.89
CA GLU A 21 -2.59 10.30 3.34
C GLU A 21 -3.68 10.77 2.37
N TYR A 22 -3.44 10.68 1.08
CA TYR A 22 -4.44 10.98 0.07
C TYR A 22 -5.67 10.08 0.19
N ILE A 23 -5.47 8.78 0.40
CA ILE A 23 -6.55 7.82 0.63
C ILE A 23 -7.32 8.17 1.90
N ALA A 24 -6.63 8.51 2.98
CA ALA A 24 -7.24 8.93 4.23
C ALA A 24 -8.14 10.16 4.04
N ASP A 25 -7.69 11.14 3.26
CA ASP A 25 -8.48 12.32 2.93
C ASP A 25 -9.76 11.96 2.16
N LEU A 26 -9.70 10.98 1.26
CA LEU A 26 -10.89 10.48 0.57
C LEU A 26 -11.87 9.82 1.55
N PHE A 27 -11.37 9.04 2.51
CA PHE A 27 -12.20 8.44 3.55
C PHE A 27 -12.90 9.50 4.39
N LEU A 28 -12.20 10.58 4.74
CA LEU A 28 -12.75 11.71 5.47
C LEU A 28 -13.87 12.40 4.70
N LYS A 29 -13.68 12.62 3.40
CA LYS A 29 -14.71 13.21 2.53
C LYS A 29 -15.96 12.33 2.49
N ILE A 30 -15.80 11.03 2.38
CA ILE A 30 -16.93 10.08 2.40
C ILE A 30 -17.66 10.18 3.73
N CYS A 31 -16.93 10.20 4.85
CA CYS A 31 -17.50 10.31 6.18
C CYS A 31 -18.31 11.60 6.34
N ARG A 32 -17.72 12.74 5.96
CA ARG A 32 -18.36 14.06 6.10
C ARG A 32 -19.63 14.20 5.26
N SER A 33 -19.68 13.56 4.11
CA SER A 33 -20.82 13.61 3.20
C SER A 33 -21.86 12.54 3.44
N SER A 34 -21.61 11.61 4.37
CA SER A 34 -22.53 10.54 4.72
C SER A 34 -23.64 11.04 5.65
N THR A 35 -24.87 10.51 5.48
CA THR A 35 -26.03 10.95 6.26
C THR A 35 -26.10 10.26 7.63
N ASN A 36 -25.62 9.02 7.72
CA ASN A 36 -25.57 8.23 8.96
C ASN A 36 -24.50 7.14 8.84
N GLN A 37 -24.32 6.34 9.90
CA GLN A 37 -23.31 5.30 9.91
C GLN A 37 -23.55 4.19 8.88
N PHE A 38 -24.79 3.88 8.54
CA PHE A 38 -25.12 2.88 7.52
C PHE A 38 -24.75 3.38 6.13
N ASP A 39 -25.07 4.64 5.84
CA ASP A 39 -24.69 5.29 4.60
C ASP A 39 -23.16 5.35 4.46
N TYR A 40 -22.46 5.65 5.55
CA TYR A 40 -21.00 5.66 5.59
C TYR A 40 -20.42 4.29 5.25
N MET A 41 -20.89 3.23 5.92
CA MET A 41 -20.42 1.86 5.66
C MET A 41 -20.67 1.44 4.22
N ARG A 42 -21.86 1.71 3.70
CA ARG A 42 -22.25 1.38 2.32
C ARG A 42 -21.36 2.12 1.32
N ARG A 43 -21.12 3.40 1.54
CA ARG A 43 -20.29 4.22 0.63
C ARG A 43 -18.82 3.81 0.68
N MET A 44 -18.31 3.42 1.83
CA MET A 44 -16.95 2.90 1.95
C MET A 44 -16.80 1.54 1.25
N GLU A 45 -17.79 0.68 1.37
CA GLU A 45 -17.82 -0.60 0.63
C GLU A 45 -17.88 -0.37 -0.88
N ASN A 46 -18.73 0.53 -1.34
CA ASN A 46 -18.81 0.90 -2.76
C ASN A 46 -17.49 1.46 -3.27
N PHE A 47 -16.85 2.33 -2.49
CA PHE A 47 -15.55 2.91 -2.82
C PHE A 47 -14.47 1.83 -2.94
N GLN A 48 -14.43 0.88 -2.00
CA GLN A 48 -13.50 -0.24 -2.01
C GLN A 48 -13.62 -1.09 -3.28
N ASN A 49 -14.84 -1.24 -3.80
CA ASN A 49 -15.11 -2.07 -4.96
C ASN A 49 -14.97 -1.31 -6.30
N THR A 50 -14.61 -0.04 -6.28
CA THR A 50 -14.38 0.70 -7.53
C THR A 50 -13.09 0.25 -8.20
N GLU A 51 -13.12 0.19 -9.52
CA GLU A 51 -11.95 -0.09 -10.33
C GLU A 51 -10.86 0.97 -10.13
N GLY A 52 -11.26 2.23 -10.02
CA GLY A 52 -10.34 3.34 -9.78
C GLY A 52 -9.54 3.19 -8.50
N TYR A 53 -10.18 2.82 -7.39
CA TYR A 53 -9.48 2.57 -6.14
C TYR A 53 -8.51 1.39 -6.25
N ASN A 54 -8.96 0.28 -6.80
CA ASN A 54 -8.12 -0.92 -6.96
C ASN A 54 -6.91 -0.66 -7.86
N ASN A 55 -7.10 0.06 -8.96
CA ASN A 55 -6.00 0.43 -9.86
C ASN A 55 -5.03 1.38 -9.19
N TYR A 56 -5.52 2.33 -8.41
CA TYR A 56 -4.68 3.27 -7.65
C TYR A 56 -3.82 2.54 -6.62
N ILE A 57 -4.41 1.62 -5.86
CA ILE A 57 -3.67 0.81 -4.87
C ILE A 57 -2.60 -0.05 -5.54
N THR A 58 -2.93 -0.72 -6.62
CA THR A 58 -1.97 -1.54 -7.37
C THR A 58 -0.80 -0.68 -7.87
N SER A 59 -1.08 0.51 -8.37
CA SER A 59 -0.06 1.46 -8.84
C SER A 59 0.87 1.91 -7.72
N ILE A 60 0.32 2.26 -6.54
CA ILE A 60 1.11 2.68 -5.38
C ILE A 60 2.04 1.56 -4.93
N VAL A 61 1.50 0.35 -4.80
CA VAL A 61 2.28 -0.80 -4.34
C VAL A 61 3.36 -1.16 -5.36
N ARG A 62 3.04 -1.12 -6.64
CA ARG A 62 4.01 -1.36 -7.72
C ARG A 62 5.15 -0.36 -7.66
N ASN A 63 4.85 0.91 -7.45
CA ASN A 63 5.85 1.98 -7.35
C ASN A 63 6.76 1.83 -6.12
N MET A 64 6.27 1.16 -5.07
CA MET A 64 7.06 0.85 -3.88
C MET A 64 7.92 -0.40 -4.08
N VAL A 65 7.31 -1.49 -4.55
CA VAL A 65 7.96 -2.82 -4.62
C VAL A 65 8.99 -2.89 -5.74
N THR A 66 8.69 -2.34 -6.91
CA THR A 66 9.56 -2.46 -8.10
C THR A 66 10.96 -1.87 -7.89
N PRO A 67 11.13 -0.63 -7.38
CA PRO A 67 12.46 -0.08 -7.13
C PRO A 67 13.27 -0.89 -6.12
N LEU A 68 12.62 -1.42 -5.07
CA LEU A 68 13.29 -2.26 -4.07
C LEU A 68 13.83 -3.55 -4.69
N SER A 69 13.02 -4.19 -5.53
CA SER A 69 13.39 -5.43 -6.19
C SER A 69 14.48 -5.23 -7.24
N VAL A 70 14.44 -4.12 -7.97
CA VAL A 70 15.52 -3.76 -8.93
C VAL A 70 16.84 -3.54 -8.19
N SER A 71 16.83 -2.90 -7.03
CA SER A 71 18.02 -2.73 -6.20
C SER A 71 18.59 -4.08 -5.75
N ASN A 72 17.75 -5.01 -5.32
CA ASN A 72 18.15 -6.35 -4.95
C ASN A 72 18.73 -7.13 -6.14
N TYR A 73 18.11 -7.01 -7.31
CA TYR A 73 18.60 -7.65 -8.54
C TYR A 73 20.01 -7.16 -8.88
N SER A 74 20.27 -5.89 -8.77
CA SER A 74 21.61 -5.29 -9.03
C SER A 74 22.67 -5.89 -8.11
N THR A 75 22.34 -6.10 -6.83
CA THR A 75 23.24 -6.73 -5.86
C THR A 75 23.53 -8.18 -6.22
N TRP A 76 22.49 -8.96 -6.56
CA TRP A 76 22.64 -10.35 -6.99
C TRP A 76 23.48 -10.48 -8.27
N ARG A 77 23.28 -9.57 -9.22
CA ARG A 77 24.03 -9.53 -10.46
C ARG A 77 25.52 -9.34 -10.22
N LYS A 78 25.89 -8.44 -9.33
CA LYS A 78 27.30 -8.20 -8.94
C LYS A 78 27.91 -9.44 -8.28
N ALA A 79 27.16 -10.07 -7.37
CA ALA A 79 27.61 -11.28 -6.69
C ALA A 79 27.83 -12.44 -7.68
N ALA A 80 26.90 -12.64 -8.60
CA ALA A 80 27.00 -13.67 -9.64
C ALA A 80 28.20 -13.44 -10.55
N ARG A 81 28.46 -12.18 -10.93
CA ARG A 81 29.60 -11.80 -11.76
C ARG A 81 30.94 -12.12 -11.10
N THR A 82 31.03 -11.92 -9.79
CA THR A 82 32.24 -12.19 -9.01
C THR A 82 32.47 -13.69 -8.81
N ALA A 83 31.41 -14.46 -8.61
CA ALA A 83 31.47 -15.88 -8.29
C ALA A 83 31.66 -16.78 -9.53
N THR A 84 31.28 -16.31 -10.74
CA THR A 84 31.21 -17.14 -11.94
C THR A 84 32.32 -16.82 -12.93
N LYS A 85 33.17 -17.80 -13.24
CA LYS A 85 34.27 -17.66 -14.21
C LYS A 85 33.83 -17.91 -15.65
N SER A 86 32.76 -18.66 -15.87
CA SER A 86 32.24 -18.97 -17.20
C SER A 86 31.16 -18.00 -17.62
N ARG A 87 31.33 -17.36 -18.76
CA ARG A 87 30.36 -16.42 -19.33
C ARG A 87 29.00 -17.09 -19.64
N LEU A 88 29.06 -18.34 -20.06
CA LEU A 88 27.85 -19.10 -20.39
C LEU A 88 27.03 -19.41 -19.13
N VAL A 89 27.68 -19.84 -18.06
CA VAL A 89 27.06 -20.10 -16.77
C VAL A 89 26.54 -18.79 -16.16
N TYR A 90 27.29 -17.71 -16.26
CA TYR A 90 26.89 -16.38 -15.79
C TYR A 90 25.59 -15.91 -16.48
N ASN A 91 25.51 -16.01 -17.81
CA ASN A 91 24.34 -15.61 -18.57
C ASN A 91 23.11 -16.46 -18.22
N SER A 92 23.29 -17.75 -18.06
CA SER A 92 22.22 -18.68 -17.64
C SER A 92 21.69 -18.32 -16.25
N LEU A 93 22.60 -18.05 -15.30
CA LEU A 93 22.27 -17.66 -13.94
C LEU A 93 21.53 -16.33 -13.89
N LEU A 94 21.95 -15.35 -14.71
CA LEU A 94 21.26 -14.06 -14.81
C LEU A 94 19.82 -14.22 -15.27
N ARG A 95 19.56 -15.08 -16.24
CA ARG A 95 18.20 -15.35 -16.73
C ARG A 95 17.33 -15.92 -15.64
N GLU A 96 17.81 -16.90 -14.91
CA GLU A 96 17.06 -17.51 -13.80
C GLU A 96 16.78 -16.52 -12.70
N ILE A 97 17.75 -15.70 -12.32
CA ILE A 97 17.58 -14.64 -11.30
C ILE A 97 16.55 -13.61 -11.78
N GLN A 98 16.65 -13.19 -13.04
CA GLN A 98 15.75 -12.18 -13.61
C GLN A 98 14.30 -12.69 -13.65
N ASP A 99 14.08 -13.92 -14.10
CA ASP A 99 12.77 -14.55 -14.13
C ASP A 99 12.19 -14.73 -12.73
N GLY A 100 13.01 -15.19 -11.79
CA GLY A 100 12.62 -15.36 -10.40
C GLY A 100 12.24 -14.05 -9.73
N ILE A 101 13.00 -13.00 -9.98
CA ILE A 101 12.72 -11.66 -9.44
C ILE A 101 11.42 -11.10 -10.02
N GLN A 102 11.18 -11.27 -11.31
CA GLN A 102 9.95 -10.78 -11.94
C GLN A 102 8.72 -11.45 -11.31
N GLN A 103 8.75 -12.76 -11.10
CA GLN A 103 7.68 -13.50 -10.43
C GLN A 103 7.51 -13.03 -8.98
N ASP A 104 8.61 -12.81 -8.26
CA ASP A 104 8.61 -12.37 -6.88
C ASP A 104 8.04 -10.95 -6.75
N ILE A 105 8.38 -10.05 -7.67
CA ILE A 105 7.83 -8.70 -7.73
C ILE A 105 6.30 -8.75 -7.87
N GLU A 106 5.78 -9.50 -8.83
CA GLU A 106 4.34 -9.61 -9.06
C GLU A 106 3.61 -10.20 -7.85
N ARG A 107 4.20 -11.20 -7.21
CA ARG A 107 3.64 -11.78 -5.99
C ARG A 107 3.59 -10.78 -4.84
N GLN A 108 4.67 -10.03 -4.62
CA GLN A 108 4.73 -9.01 -3.57
C GLN A 108 3.76 -7.87 -3.82
N ILE A 109 3.60 -7.45 -5.07
CA ILE A 109 2.61 -6.43 -5.44
C ILE A 109 1.21 -6.91 -5.07
N GLU A 110 0.85 -8.13 -5.45
CA GLU A 110 -0.49 -8.66 -5.17
C GLU A 110 -0.74 -8.84 -3.67
N GLU A 111 0.23 -9.37 -2.92
CA GLU A 111 0.11 -9.54 -1.47
C GLU A 111 -0.07 -8.21 -0.74
N ASN A 112 0.74 -7.21 -1.09
CA ASN A 112 0.65 -5.88 -0.46
C ASN A 112 -0.60 -5.12 -0.90
N ALA A 113 -0.96 -5.19 -2.17
CA ALA A 113 -2.18 -4.55 -2.68
C ALA A 113 -3.43 -5.11 -1.99
N ARG A 114 -3.47 -6.42 -1.75
CA ARG A 114 -4.61 -7.06 -1.08
C ARG A 114 -4.83 -6.51 0.33
N LEU A 115 -3.76 -6.24 1.07
CA LEU A 115 -3.86 -5.66 2.42
C LEU A 115 -4.49 -4.26 2.41
N ILE A 116 -4.21 -3.47 1.39
CA ILE A 116 -4.69 -2.10 1.29
C ILE A 116 -6.08 -2.03 0.66
N ARG A 117 -6.44 -2.99 -0.20
CA ARG A 117 -7.75 -3.02 -0.87
C ARG A 117 -8.92 -3.07 0.12
N THR A 118 -8.76 -3.74 1.24
CA THR A 118 -9.80 -3.88 2.27
C THR A 118 -9.80 -2.74 3.29
N LEU A 119 -8.87 -1.80 3.18
CA LEU A 119 -8.72 -0.70 4.12
C LEU A 119 -9.99 0.15 4.29
N PRO A 120 -10.77 0.49 3.23
CA PRO A 120 -11.99 1.26 3.41
C PRO A 120 -13.01 0.60 4.33
N THR A 121 -13.34 -0.67 4.10
CA THR A 121 -14.31 -1.40 4.93
C THR A 121 -13.76 -1.71 6.32
N ASP A 122 -12.47 -2.00 6.46
CA ASP A 122 -11.82 -2.21 7.76
C ASP A 122 -11.87 -0.93 8.60
N THR A 123 -11.59 0.22 8.00
CA THR A 123 -11.67 1.52 8.66
C THR A 123 -13.11 1.84 9.07
N ALA A 124 -14.07 1.65 8.17
CA ALA A 124 -15.48 1.90 8.45
C ALA A 124 -16.00 1.03 9.60
N ASN A 125 -15.66 -0.27 9.60
CA ASN A 125 -16.05 -1.19 10.66
C ASN A 125 -15.49 -0.79 12.02
N LYS A 126 -14.23 -0.37 12.08
CA LYS A 126 -13.62 0.10 13.33
C LYS A 126 -14.26 1.37 13.85
N VAL A 127 -14.48 2.34 12.97
CA VAL A 127 -15.13 3.61 13.33
C VAL A 127 -16.55 3.35 13.88
N VAL A 128 -17.34 2.54 13.20
CA VAL A 128 -18.72 2.24 13.61
C VAL A 128 -18.76 1.42 14.90
N ASN A 129 -17.83 0.48 15.09
CA ASN A 129 -17.77 -0.33 16.31
C ASN A 129 -17.33 0.47 17.54
N ASP A 130 -16.43 1.44 17.35
CA ASP A 130 -15.86 2.20 18.46
C ASP A 130 -16.69 3.46 18.80
N ILE A 131 -17.52 3.92 17.88
CA ILE A 131 -18.32 5.13 18.03
C ILE A 131 -19.80 4.76 18.00
N SER A 132 -20.54 5.15 19.05
CA SER A 132 -21.97 4.90 19.09
C SER A 132 -22.70 5.67 17.98
N ARG A 133 -23.88 5.17 17.59
CA ARG A 133 -24.72 5.80 16.56
C ARG A 133 -24.98 7.28 16.84
N LEU A 134 -25.32 7.63 18.08
CA LEU A 134 -25.58 9.02 18.47
C LEU A 134 -24.31 9.87 18.36
N ALA A 135 -23.19 9.33 18.78
CA ALA A 135 -21.92 10.01 18.68
C ALA A 135 -21.53 10.23 17.20
N PHE A 136 -21.76 9.24 16.34
CA PHE A 136 -21.51 9.38 14.91
C PHE A 136 -22.34 10.51 14.30
N GLU A 137 -23.63 10.53 14.55
CA GLU A 137 -24.54 11.56 14.04
C GLU A 137 -24.22 12.95 14.60
N GLY A 138 -23.78 13.05 15.86
CA GLY A 138 -23.44 14.32 16.50
C GLY A 138 -22.02 14.84 16.18
N MET A 139 -21.10 13.96 15.85
CA MET A 139 -19.67 14.27 15.68
C MET A 139 -19.20 14.26 14.22
N ARG A 140 -20.11 14.40 13.27
CA ARG A 140 -19.80 14.33 11.83
C ARG A 140 -18.96 15.51 11.29
N SER A 141 -18.14 16.08 12.12
CA SER A 141 -17.27 17.17 11.69
C SER A 141 -15.80 16.81 11.95
N SER A 142 -15.10 17.59 12.74
CA SER A 142 -13.66 17.47 12.91
C SER A 142 -13.21 16.27 13.77
N GLU A 143 -14.03 15.81 14.71
CA GLU A 143 -13.60 14.77 15.66
C GLU A 143 -13.62 13.37 15.07
N ILE A 144 -14.65 13.02 14.31
CA ILE A 144 -14.70 11.77 13.57
C ILE A 144 -13.57 11.73 12.53
N ALA A 145 -13.30 12.84 11.89
CA ALA A 145 -12.20 13.00 10.96
C ALA A 145 -10.85 12.61 11.61
N LYS A 146 -10.60 13.07 12.82
CA LYS A 146 -9.40 12.73 13.59
C LYS A 146 -9.33 11.25 13.92
N GLU A 147 -10.43 10.63 14.32
CA GLU A 147 -10.48 9.20 14.62
C GLU A 147 -10.20 8.35 13.38
N ILE A 148 -10.79 8.69 12.24
CA ILE A 148 -10.54 8.00 10.97
C ILE A 148 -9.06 8.11 10.59
N SER A 149 -8.45 9.27 10.74
CA SER A 149 -7.02 9.48 10.47
C SER A 149 -6.15 8.58 11.34
N LYS A 150 -6.48 8.42 12.63
CA LYS A 150 -5.77 7.51 13.53
C LYS A 150 -5.84 6.06 13.06
N TYR A 151 -7.01 5.57 12.66
CA TYR A 151 -7.16 4.20 12.17
C TYR A 151 -6.41 3.98 10.87
N THR A 152 -6.43 4.94 9.98
CA THR A 152 -5.71 4.88 8.71
C THR A 152 -4.20 4.88 8.94
N ASP A 153 -3.69 5.72 9.83
CA ASP A 153 -2.27 5.79 10.16
C ASP A 153 -1.74 4.48 10.76
N LYS A 154 -2.56 3.80 11.56
CA LYS A 154 -2.20 2.49 12.11
C LYS A 154 -2.08 1.40 11.06
N HIS A 155 -2.80 1.52 9.95
CA HIS A 155 -2.81 0.53 8.88
C HIS A 155 -1.88 0.89 7.71
N ALA A 156 -1.36 2.09 7.73
CA ALA A 156 -0.33 2.53 6.78
C ALA A 156 1.05 2.09 7.24
#